data_d2497a7344a2cc1449dcbfe221b01ce3
#
_entry.id   d2497a7344a2cc1449dcbfe221b01ce3
#
_cell.length_a   1.000
_cell.length_b   1.000
_cell.length_c   1.000
_cell.angle_alpha   90.00
_cell.angle_beta   90.00
_cell.angle_gamma   90.00
#
_symmetry.space_group_name_H-M   'P 1'
#
loop_
_entity.id
_entity.type
_entity.pdbx_description
1 polymer ?
#
loop_
_entity_poly.entity_id
_entity_poly.type
_entity_poly.pdbx_seq_one_letter_code
_entity_poly.pdbx_strand_id
1 'polypeptide(L)'
;MSMSTMKVRSFAKRGDAMSVPSLTEVQTDAYERFLQLGVGPDERNTHIGLEALLREIFPIKSYDETMTLEYVTYSLEEPRYTADECRELRLTYGRPFKITVRLKREGRPDMPEEDIYLGEFPIMMGGGEFIVNGAERVIVSQLHRSPGVDFSIVSSEGDRPLHSTRIIPERGSWIELEVTKKDVLAMRIDQSTKMAATTFLRCLDESVSATDQLLRLFYEVSEV
;
A
#
# COMPACT_ATOMS: atom_id res chain seq x y z
N MET A 1 -23.54 -14.43 -2.45
CA MET A 1 -24.57 -13.67 -3.19
C MET A 1 -24.03 -13.37 -4.58
N SER A 2 -24.74 -13.82 -5.64
CA SER A 2 -24.30 -13.62 -7.02
C SER A 2 -24.29 -12.13 -7.33
N MET A 3 -23.15 -11.58 -7.75
CA MET A 3 -23.11 -10.29 -8.42
C MET A 3 -24.16 -10.30 -9.53
N SER A 4 -24.94 -9.23 -9.61
CA SER A 4 -25.95 -9.06 -10.67
C SER A 4 -25.23 -9.18 -12.01
N THR A 5 -25.35 -10.35 -12.63
CA THR A 5 -24.78 -10.60 -13.95
C THR A 5 -25.45 -9.64 -14.93
N MET A 6 -24.68 -8.68 -15.44
CA MET A 6 -25.15 -7.81 -16.53
C MET A 6 -25.65 -8.70 -17.67
N LYS A 7 -26.88 -8.45 -18.13
CA LYS A 7 -27.43 -9.11 -19.32
C LYS A 7 -26.64 -8.64 -20.54
N VAL A 8 -25.65 -9.40 -20.95
CA VAL A 8 -24.90 -9.16 -22.18
C VAL A 8 -25.75 -9.53 -23.36
N ARG A 9 -26.01 -8.59 -24.26
CA ARG A 9 -26.70 -8.83 -25.53
C ARG A 9 -25.67 -8.87 -26.65
N SER A 10 -25.46 -10.04 -27.24
CA SER A 10 -24.55 -10.20 -28.36
C SER A 10 -25.25 -9.85 -29.67
N PHE A 11 -24.60 -9.02 -30.48
CA PHE A 11 -25.00 -8.70 -31.86
C PHE A 11 -24.09 -9.39 -32.89
N ALA A 12 -23.29 -10.35 -32.46
CA ALA A 12 -22.41 -11.10 -33.33
C ALA A 12 -23.22 -11.96 -34.32
N LYS A 13 -22.77 -11.98 -35.57
CA LYS A 13 -23.39 -12.80 -36.64
C LYS A 13 -23.08 -14.29 -36.52
N ARG A 14 -22.01 -14.64 -35.80
CA ARG A 14 -21.63 -16.00 -35.45
C ARG A 14 -21.80 -16.18 -33.95
N GLY A 15 -22.71 -17.03 -33.53
CA GLY A 15 -22.91 -17.32 -32.12
C GLY A 15 -21.68 -18.06 -31.53
N ASP A 16 -21.41 -17.83 -30.30
CA ASP A 16 -20.59 -18.53 -29.30
C ASP A 16 -19.30 -19.25 -29.74
N ALA A 17 -18.73 -18.90 -30.89
CA ALA A 17 -17.43 -19.46 -31.32
C ALA A 17 -16.27 -18.98 -30.43
N MET A 18 -16.43 -17.87 -29.76
CA MET A 18 -15.46 -17.30 -28.82
C MET A 18 -16.17 -16.35 -27.86
N SER A 19 -15.98 -16.53 -26.54
CA SER A 19 -16.46 -15.60 -25.55
C SER A 19 -15.72 -14.25 -25.71
N VAL A 20 -16.46 -13.15 -25.71
CA VAL A 20 -15.83 -11.82 -25.70
C VAL A 20 -15.23 -11.59 -24.32
N PRO A 21 -13.92 -11.36 -24.20
CA PRO A 21 -13.31 -11.09 -22.90
C PRO A 21 -13.85 -9.78 -22.34
N SER A 22 -14.08 -9.75 -21.02
CA SER A 22 -14.45 -8.51 -20.35
C SER A 22 -13.25 -7.57 -20.30
N LEU A 23 -13.41 -6.34 -20.79
CA LEU A 23 -12.34 -5.34 -20.73
C LEU A 23 -12.09 -4.81 -19.30
N THR A 24 -13.02 -5.05 -18.39
CA THR A 24 -12.94 -4.63 -16.99
C THR A 24 -12.53 -5.77 -16.03
N GLU A 25 -12.31 -6.99 -16.55
CA GLU A 25 -11.97 -8.18 -15.77
C GLU A 25 -10.76 -7.97 -14.88
N VAL A 26 -9.75 -7.25 -15.38
CA VAL A 26 -8.54 -6.92 -14.61
C VAL A 26 -8.88 -6.18 -13.30
N GLN A 27 -9.85 -5.25 -13.34
CA GLN A 27 -10.25 -4.47 -12.19
C GLN A 27 -11.19 -5.26 -11.27
N THR A 28 -12.18 -5.95 -11.83
CA THR A 28 -13.14 -6.72 -11.05
C THR A 28 -12.48 -7.89 -10.32
N ASP A 29 -11.60 -8.63 -11.00
CA ASP A 29 -10.84 -9.72 -10.40
C ASP A 29 -9.85 -9.23 -9.34
N ALA A 30 -9.20 -8.09 -9.59
CA ALA A 30 -8.30 -7.49 -8.60
C ALA A 30 -9.07 -7.09 -7.34
N TYR A 31 -10.28 -6.54 -7.50
CA TYR A 31 -11.11 -6.12 -6.38
C TYR A 31 -11.67 -7.32 -5.59
N GLU A 32 -12.11 -8.38 -6.28
CA GLU A 32 -12.54 -9.62 -5.64
C GLU A 32 -11.42 -10.28 -4.84
N ARG A 33 -10.22 -10.36 -5.43
CA ARG A 33 -9.01 -10.85 -4.73
C ARG A 33 -8.60 -9.97 -3.57
N PHE A 34 -8.81 -8.66 -3.67
CA PHE A 34 -8.52 -7.72 -2.60
C PHE A 34 -9.44 -7.94 -1.39
N LEU A 35 -10.74 -8.10 -1.63
CA LEU A 35 -11.73 -8.26 -0.56
C LEU A 35 -11.91 -9.71 -0.06
N GLN A 36 -11.55 -10.70 -0.84
CA GLN A 36 -11.68 -12.13 -0.50
C GLN A 36 -13.03 -12.52 0.18
N LEU A 37 -14.13 -11.86 -0.21
CA LEU A 37 -15.44 -12.08 0.44
C LEU A 37 -16.08 -13.44 0.09
N GLY A 38 -15.67 -14.05 -1.00
CA GLY A 38 -16.12 -15.38 -1.42
C GLY A 38 -15.51 -16.54 -0.65
N VAL A 39 -14.54 -16.24 0.24
CA VAL A 39 -13.76 -17.24 0.98
C VAL A 39 -14.06 -17.09 2.47
N GLY A 40 -14.15 -18.22 3.18
CA GLY A 40 -14.34 -18.22 4.63
C GLY A 40 -13.21 -17.47 5.36
N PRO A 41 -13.45 -16.88 6.54
CA PRO A 41 -12.45 -16.10 7.27
C PRO A 41 -11.12 -16.84 7.49
N ASP A 42 -11.21 -18.13 7.80
CA ASP A 42 -10.04 -18.99 8.09
C ASP A 42 -9.28 -19.44 6.81
N GLU A 43 -9.93 -19.33 5.66
CA GLU A 43 -9.39 -19.77 4.36
C GLU A 43 -8.81 -18.60 3.54
N ARG A 44 -8.90 -17.36 4.05
CA ARG A 44 -8.39 -16.18 3.38
C ARG A 44 -6.88 -16.22 3.27
N ASN A 45 -6.38 -15.78 2.11
CA ASN A 45 -4.93 -15.64 1.92
C ASN A 45 -4.42 -14.44 2.73
N THR A 46 -3.53 -14.72 3.68
CA THR A 46 -2.98 -13.74 4.62
C THR A 46 -1.94 -12.80 4.01
N HIS A 47 -1.52 -13.04 2.76
CA HIS A 47 -0.46 -12.29 2.09
C HIS A 47 -0.97 -11.34 1.00
N ILE A 48 -2.27 -11.29 0.76
CA ILE A 48 -2.85 -10.44 -0.29
C ILE A 48 -4.05 -9.65 0.21
N GLY A 49 -4.26 -8.47 -0.42
CA GLY A 49 -5.45 -7.67 -0.27
C GLY A 49 -5.65 -7.08 1.12
N LEU A 50 -6.91 -6.94 1.51
CA LEU A 50 -7.31 -6.33 2.77
C LEU A 50 -6.84 -7.13 4.00
N GLU A 51 -6.82 -8.46 3.89
CA GLU A 51 -6.34 -9.34 4.95
C GLU A 51 -4.86 -9.09 5.27
N ALA A 52 -4.01 -8.98 4.24
CA ALA A 52 -2.59 -8.68 4.42
C ALA A 52 -2.38 -7.31 5.06
N LEU A 53 -3.13 -6.29 4.61
CA LEU A 53 -3.04 -4.93 5.16
C LEU A 53 -3.43 -4.88 6.64
N LEU A 54 -4.49 -5.57 7.03
CA LEU A 54 -4.92 -5.60 8.42
C LEU A 54 -3.90 -6.32 9.30
N ARG A 55 -3.29 -7.41 8.82
CA ARG A 55 -2.23 -8.13 9.53
C ARG A 55 -0.92 -7.36 9.64
N GLU A 56 -0.65 -6.44 8.73
CA GLU A 56 0.50 -5.53 8.81
C GLU A 56 0.31 -4.47 9.90
N ILE A 57 -0.92 -3.95 10.04
CA ILE A 57 -1.25 -2.93 11.04
C ILE A 57 -1.31 -3.54 12.45
N PHE A 58 -1.88 -4.74 12.57
CA PHE A 58 -2.01 -5.45 13.84
C PHE A 58 -0.89 -6.48 14.03
N PRO A 59 -0.47 -6.75 15.27
CA PRO A 59 -1.04 -6.29 16.54
C PRO A 59 -0.60 -4.88 16.93
N ILE A 60 -1.51 -4.13 17.55
CA ILE A 60 -1.22 -2.82 18.13
C ILE A 60 -0.92 -2.99 19.62
N LYS A 61 0.24 -2.56 20.06
CA LYS A 61 0.68 -2.63 21.47
C LYS A 61 0.53 -1.27 22.16
N SER A 62 0.18 -1.29 23.43
CA SER A 62 0.23 -0.09 24.28
C SER A 62 1.69 0.31 24.52
N TYR A 63 1.91 1.58 24.93
CA TYR A 63 3.25 2.13 25.17
C TYR A 63 4.02 1.34 26.27
N ASP A 64 3.31 0.86 27.26
CA ASP A 64 3.84 0.05 28.38
C ASP A 64 3.85 -1.46 28.08
N GLU A 65 3.50 -1.87 26.87
CA GLU A 65 3.40 -3.24 26.37
C GLU A 65 2.47 -4.19 27.19
N THR A 66 1.71 -3.63 28.15
CA THR A 66 0.82 -4.43 29.01
C THR A 66 -0.46 -4.86 28.31
N MET A 67 -0.84 -4.17 27.21
CA MET A 67 -2.01 -4.47 26.41
C MET A 67 -1.65 -4.65 24.95
N THR A 68 -2.26 -5.65 24.32
CA THR A 68 -2.09 -5.93 22.90
C THR A 68 -3.45 -6.12 22.26
N LEU A 69 -3.73 -5.34 21.22
CA LEU A 69 -4.93 -5.46 20.40
C LEU A 69 -4.60 -6.30 19.16
N GLU A 70 -5.21 -7.47 19.05
CA GLU A 70 -5.02 -8.39 17.93
C GLU A 70 -6.20 -8.33 16.97
N TYR A 71 -5.91 -8.44 15.71
CA TYR A 71 -6.90 -8.62 14.64
C TYR A 71 -7.31 -10.10 14.58
N VAL A 72 -8.62 -10.36 14.46
CA VAL A 72 -9.18 -11.70 14.29
C VAL A 72 -9.70 -11.88 12.88
N THR A 73 -10.67 -11.06 12.47
CA THR A 73 -11.28 -11.12 11.14
C THR A 73 -11.95 -9.80 10.77
N TYR A 74 -12.34 -9.67 9.51
CA TYR A 74 -13.21 -8.57 9.05
C TYR A 74 -14.47 -9.09 8.40
N SER A 75 -15.51 -8.24 8.40
CA SER A 75 -16.79 -8.48 7.75
C SER A 75 -17.31 -7.24 7.05
N LEU A 76 -18.03 -7.45 5.95
CA LEU A 76 -18.79 -6.43 5.25
C LEU A 76 -20.27 -6.80 5.35
N GLU A 77 -21.05 -5.97 6.02
CA GLU A 77 -22.49 -6.17 6.17
C GLU A 77 -23.25 -5.84 4.88
N GLU A 78 -24.55 -6.03 4.87
CA GLU A 78 -25.40 -5.64 3.74
C GLU A 78 -25.43 -4.11 3.59
N PRO A 79 -25.45 -3.59 2.35
CA PRO A 79 -25.51 -2.17 2.11
C PRO A 79 -26.82 -1.59 2.62
N ARG A 80 -26.77 -0.37 3.18
CA ARG A 80 -27.97 0.32 3.72
C ARG A 80 -28.90 0.83 2.65
N TYR A 81 -28.33 1.21 1.51
CA TYR A 81 -29.02 1.78 0.36
C TYR A 81 -28.69 0.96 -0.88
N THR A 82 -29.61 0.93 -1.82
CA THR A 82 -29.38 0.37 -3.15
C THR A 82 -28.50 1.30 -3.99
N ALA A 83 -27.92 0.78 -5.06
CA ALA A 83 -27.10 1.57 -5.98
C ALA A 83 -27.87 2.75 -6.57
N ASP A 84 -29.16 2.53 -6.92
CA ASP A 84 -30.01 3.57 -7.52
C ASP A 84 -30.37 4.66 -6.50
N GLU A 85 -30.69 4.30 -5.27
CA GLU A 85 -30.89 5.27 -4.18
C GLU A 85 -29.63 6.10 -3.92
N CYS A 86 -28.43 5.46 -3.96
CA CYS A 86 -27.20 6.20 -3.82
C CYS A 86 -26.95 7.22 -4.93
N ARG A 87 -27.36 6.92 -6.17
CA ARG A 87 -27.30 7.88 -7.29
C ARG A 87 -28.24 9.07 -7.08
N GLU A 88 -29.48 8.80 -6.67
CA GLU A 88 -30.49 9.83 -6.44
C GLU A 88 -30.18 10.71 -5.24
N LEU A 89 -29.80 10.10 -4.13
CA LEU A 89 -29.53 10.77 -2.85
C LEU A 89 -28.10 11.35 -2.77
N ARG A 90 -27.29 11.17 -3.81
CA ARG A 90 -25.88 11.60 -3.87
C ARG A 90 -25.02 11.03 -2.76
N LEU A 91 -25.25 9.74 -2.45
CA LEU A 91 -24.50 8.98 -1.47
C LEU A 91 -23.40 8.12 -2.14
N THR A 92 -22.50 7.62 -1.33
CA THR A 92 -21.53 6.62 -1.77
C THR A 92 -22.10 5.22 -1.53
N TYR A 93 -22.11 4.39 -2.57
CA TYR A 93 -22.54 3.00 -2.45
C TYR A 93 -21.47 2.19 -1.76
N GLY A 94 -21.76 1.76 -0.54
CA GLY A 94 -20.83 1.04 0.31
C GLY A 94 -21.53 0.05 1.22
N ARG A 95 -20.72 -0.76 1.88
CA ARG A 95 -21.15 -1.72 2.92
C ARG A 95 -20.51 -1.37 4.25
N PRO A 96 -21.23 -1.48 5.36
CA PRO A 96 -20.63 -1.31 6.67
C PRO A 96 -19.46 -2.28 6.87
N PHE A 97 -18.28 -1.71 7.17
CA PHE A 97 -17.05 -2.44 7.37
C PHE A 97 -16.78 -2.57 8.86
N LYS A 98 -16.66 -3.81 9.31
CA LYS A 98 -16.34 -4.15 10.69
C LYS A 98 -15.12 -5.03 10.76
N ILE A 99 -14.35 -4.85 11.81
CA ILE A 99 -13.26 -5.76 12.18
C ILE A 99 -13.54 -6.34 13.55
N THR A 100 -13.29 -7.62 13.71
CA THR A 100 -13.29 -8.29 15.01
C THR A 100 -11.90 -8.24 15.58
N VAL A 101 -11.76 -7.68 16.77
CA VAL A 101 -10.49 -7.54 17.47
C VAL A 101 -10.54 -8.25 18.81
N ARG A 102 -9.38 -8.69 19.28
CA ARG A 102 -9.19 -9.35 20.56
C ARG A 102 -8.21 -8.55 21.41
N LEU A 103 -8.64 -8.19 22.62
CA LEU A 103 -7.78 -7.47 23.57
C LEU A 103 -7.12 -8.46 24.53
N LYS A 104 -5.79 -8.55 24.45
CA LYS A 104 -4.95 -9.27 25.43
C LYS A 104 -4.45 -8.29 26.46
N ARG A 105 -4.53 -8.68 27.74
CA ARG A 105 -3.97 -7.93 28.87
C ARG A 105 -3.06 -8.85 29.68
N GLU A 106 -1.90 -8.33 30.06
CA GLU A 106 -0.99 -9.07 30.91
C GLU A 106 -1.65 -9.39 32.27
N GLY A 107 -1.53 -10.63 32.70
CA GLY A 107 -2.11 -11.11 33.98
C GLY A 107 -3.62 -11.38 33.98
N ARG A 108 -4.32 -11.25 32.84
CA ARG A 108 -5.74 -11.61 32.71
C ARG A 108 -5.92 -12.66 31.61
N PRO A 109 -6.49 -13.85 31.94
CA PRO A 109 -6.76 -14.89 30.94
C PRO A 109 -7.97 -14.57 30.05
N ASP A 110 -8.83 -13.63 30.48
CA ASP A 110 -10.01 -13.24 29.72
C ASP A 110 -9.61 -12.35 28.54
N MET A 111 -9.98 -12.77 27.35
CA MET A 111 -9.66 -12.11 26.08
C MET A 111 -10.98 -11.74 25.38
N PRO A 112 -11.59 -10.62 25.73
CA PRO A 112 -12.82 -10.19 25.07
C PRO A 112 -12.59 -9.93 23.58
N GLU A 113 -13.49 -10.41 22.75
CA GLU A 113 -13.57 -10.11 21.33
C GLU A 113 -14.71 -9.13 21.11
N GLU A 114 -14.45 -8.11 20.32
CA GLU A 114 -15.45 -7.10 19.98
C GLU A 114 -15.39 -6.74 18.50
N ASP A 115 -16.56 -6.48 17.93
CA ASP A 115 -16.70 -5.99 16.56
C ASP A 115 -16.63 -4.46 16.55
N ILE A 116 -15.65 -3.93 15.87
CA ILE A 116 -15.46 -2.49 15.73
C ILE A 116 -15.91 -2.05 14.34
N TYR A 117 -16.86 -1.12 14.27
CA TYR A 117 -17.25 -0.47 13.03
C TYR A 117 -16.23 0.57 12.64
N LEU A 118 -15.62 0.42 11.47
CA LEU A 118 -14.61 1.34 10.94
C LEU A 118 -15.15 2.37 9.94
N GLY A 119 -16.35 2.14 9.43
CA GLY A 119 -16.95 3.01 8.42
C GLY A 119 -17.62 2.22 7.31
N GLU A 120 -17.92 2.88 6.21
CA GLU A 120 -18.48 2.26 5.02
C GLU A 120 -17.38 2.01 3.99
N PHE A 121 -17.32 0.80 3.48
CA PHE A 121 -16.37 0.40 2.46
C PHE A 121 -17.04 0.48 1.08
N PRO A 122 -16.52 1.29 0.13
CA PRO A 122 -17.10 1.41 -1.20
C PRO A 122 -17.10 0.08 -1.94
N ILE A 123 -18.20 -0.26 -2.59
CA ILE A 123 -18.37 -1.52 -3.31
C ILE A 123 -18.32 -1.27 -4.82
N MET A 124 -17.49 -2.06 -5.50
CA MET A 124 -17.39 -2.06 -6.95
C MET A 124 -18.62 -2.71 -7.58
N MET A 125 -19.16 -2.07 -8.58
CA MET A 125 -20.24 -2.60 -9.40
C MET A 125 -19.68 -3.58 -10.45
N GLY A 126 -20.57 -4.32 -11.09
CA GLY A 126 -20.17 -5.37 -12.04
C GLY A 126 -19.41 -4.92 -13.29
N GLY A 127 -19.39 -3.63 -13.59
CA GLY A 127 -18.61 -3.04 -14.67
C GLY A 127 -17.27 -2.46 -14.27
N GLY A 128 -16.91 -2.57 -12.99
CA GLY A 128 -15.65 -2.00 -12.46
C GLY A 128 -15.79 -0.58 -11.92
N GLU A 129 -17.00 -0.02 -11.93
CA GLU A 129 -17.31 1.32 -11.42
C GLU A 129 -17.67 1.30 -9.94
N PHE A 130 -17.48 2.44 -9.29
CA PHE A 130 -17.95 2.78 -7.94
C PHE A 130 -18.95 3.93 -8.03
N ILE A 131 -19.90 3.99 -7.10
CA ILE A 131 -20.76 5.15 -6.93
C ILE A 131 -20.24 5.95 -5.75
N VAL A 132 -19.72 7.14 -6.01
CA VAL A 132 -19.15 8.04 -5.00
C VAL A 132 -19.88 9.37 -5.05
N ASN A 133 -20.56 9.72 -3.97
CA ASN A 133 -21.40 10.93 -3.91
C ASN A 133 -22.42 11.01 -5.06
N GLY A 134 -23.00 9.88 -5.42
CA GLY A 134 -23.97 9.75 -6.49
C GLY A 134 -23.40 9.71 -7.91
N ALA A 135 -22.10 9.89 -8.09
CA ALA A 135 -21.44 9.84 -9.39
C ALA A 135 -20.72 8.51 -9.61
N GLU A 136 -20.86 7.94 -10.79
CA GLU A 136 -20.11 6.75 -11.19
C GLU A 136 -18.65 7.12 -11.46
N ARG A 137 -17.74 6.39 -10.84
CA ARG A 137 -16.30 6.60 -10.94
C ARG A 137 -15.58 5.29 -11.12
N VAL A 138 -14.48 5.33 -11.84
CA VAL A 138 -13.57 4.19 -12.03
C VAL A 138 -12.19 4.54 -11.51
N ILE A 139 -11.47 3.52 -11.04
CA ILE A 139 -10.06 3.64 -10.67
C ILE A 139 -9.24 3.52 -11.94
N VAL A 140 -8.45 4.54 -12.24
CA VAL A 140 -7.56 4.55 -13.40
C VAL A 140 -6.15 4.18 -12.94
N SER A 141 -5.55 3.19 -13.61
CA SER A 141 -4.17 2.78 -13.35
C SER A 141 -3.20 3.91 -13.66
N GLN A 142 -2.23 4.13 -12.78
CA GLN A 142 -1.15 5.09 -12.96
C GLN A 142 0.19 4.37 -12.96
N LEU A 143 1.09 4.78 -13.86
CA LEU A 143 2.47 4.35 -13.83
C LEU A 143 3.24 5.19 -12.82
N HIS A 144 3.96 4.53 -11.94
CA HIS A 144 4.89 5.16 -11.02
C HIS A 144 6.22 4.40 -11.01
N ARG A 145 7.27 5.03 -10.49
CA ARG A 145 8.55 4.35 -10.32
C ARG A 145 8.42 3.22 -9.29
N SER A 146 8.98 2.06 -9.61
CA SER A 146 9.00 0.94 -8.67
C SER A 146 9.82 1.30 -7.43
N PRO A 147 9.44 0.81 -6.25
CA PRO A 147 10.30 0.85 -5.08
C PRO A 147 11.64 0.17 -5.37
N GLY A 148 12.72 0.75 -4.88
CA GLY A 148 14.06 0.22 -5.11
C GLY A 148 15.14 1.31 -5.10
N VAL A 149 16.31 0.96 -5.60
CA VAL A 149 17.46 1.86 -5.70
C VAL A 149 17.87 2.02 -7.15
N ASP A 150 17.78 3.26 -7.64
CA ASP A 150 18.20 3.66 -8.98
C ASP A 150 19.61 4.25 -8.93
N PHE A 151 20.46 3.80 -9.83
CA PHE A 151 21.79 4.39 -10.04
C PHE A 151 21.83 5.11 -11.38
N SER A 152 22.35 6.33 -11.39
CA SER A 152 22.47 7.13 -12.60
C SER A 152 23.79 7.89 -12.64
N ILE A 153 24.20 8.20 -13.86
CA ILE A 153 25.35 9.07 -14.10
C ILE A 153 24.79 10.40 -14.58
N VAL A 154 25.02 11.45 -13.80
CA VAL A 154 24.68 12.81 -14.19
C VAL A 154 25.87 13.36 -15.01
N SER A 155 25.67 13.56 -16.31
CA SER A 155 26.66 14.21 -17.13
C SER A 155 26.80 15.65 -16.69
N SER A 156 27.99 16.02 -16.22
CA SER A 156 28.35 17.42 -15.99
C SER A 156 29.11 17.94 -17.23
N GLU A 157 29.01 19.23 -17.52
CA GLU A 157 29.86 19.91 -18.54
C GLU A 157 31.34 19.77 -18.16
N GLY A 158 31.99 18.71 -18.63
CA GLY A 158 33.37 18.36 -18.35
C GLY A 158 33.54 16.83 -18.29
N ASP A 159 34.79 16.39 -18.46
CA ASP A 159 35.18 14.99 -18.67
C ASP A 159 34.87 14.00 -17.53
N ARG A 160 34.25 14.43 -16.44
CA ARG A 160 34.06 13.58 -15.29
C ARG A 160 32.56 13.27 -15.04
N PRO A 161 32.18 12.00 -15.14
CA PRO A 161 30.81 11.59 -14.78
C PRO A 161 30.60 11.72 -13.27
N LEU A 162 29.49 12.36 -12.88
CA LEU A 162 29.03 12.40 -11.49
C LEU A 162 27.98 11.31 -11.25
N HIS A 163 28.20 10.53 -10.23
CA HIS A 163 27.28 9.46 -9.85
C HIS A 163 26.18 9.97 -8.93
N SER A 164 24.98 9.49 -9.17
CA SER A 164 23.81 9.78 -8.34
C SER A 164 23.03 8.50 -8.08
N THR A 165 22.49 8.40 -6.89
CA THR A 165 21.67 7.27 -6.47
C THR A 165 20.37 7.81 -5.88
N ARG A 166 19.25 7.15 -6.22
CA ARG A 166 17.96 7.49 -5.67
C ARG A 166 17.34 6.26 -5.01
N ILE A 167 17.00 6.39 -3.75
CA ILE A 167 16.30 5.37 -2.98
C ILE A 167 14.81 5.73 -2.99
N ILE A 168 14.00 4.85 -3.56
CA ILE A 168 12.56 5.02 -3.72
C ILE A 168 11.88 4.00 -2.81
N PRO A 169 11.26 4.42 -1.69
CA PRO A 169 10.50 3.52 -0.83
C PRO A 169 9.16 3.15 -1.46
N GLU A 170 8.53 2.11 -0.99
CA GLU A 170 7.16 1.77 -1.36
C GLU A 170 6.18 2.87 -0.92
N ARG A 171 6.41 3.44 0.27
CA ARG A 171 5.65 4.55 0.83
C ARG A 171 6.59 5.47 1.61
N GLY A 172 6.55 6.76 1.32
CA GLY A 172 7.35 7.77 2.02
C GLY A 172 8.19 8.62 1.08
N SER A 173 9.10 9.40 1.67
CA SER A 173 9.95 10.34 0.98
C SER A 173 11.11 9.66 0.25
N TRP A 174 11.47 10.20 -0.90
CA TRP A 174 12.63 9.73 -1.66
C TRP A 174 13.92 10.28 -1.06
N ILE A 175 14.95 9.47 -1.06
CA ILE A 175 16.30 9.87 -0.66
C ILE A 175 17.19 9.87 -1.91
N GLU A 176 17.80 11.01 -2.19
CA GLU A 176 18.74 11.16 -3.29
C GLU A 176 20.13 11.41 -2.73
N LEU A 177 21.10 10.64 -3.21
CA LEU A 177 22.52 10.78 -2.92
C LEU A 177 23.24 11.15 -4.22
N GLU A 178 24.08 12.16 -4.19
CA GLU A 178 24.84 12.59 -5.35
C GLU A 178 26.27 12.97 -4.98
N VAL A 179 27.19 12.64 -5.85
CA VAL A 179 28.55 13.14 -5.79
C VAL A 179 28.58 14.53 -6.43
N THR A 180 28.96 15.53 -5.67
CA THR A 180 29.07 16.91 -6.17
C THR A 180 30.35 17.14 -6.95
N LYS A 181 30.44 18.26 -7.69
CA LYS A 181 31.69 18.69 -8.41
C LYS A 181 32.89 18.86 -7.47
N LYS A 182 32.69 19.00 -6.16
CA LYS A 182 33.73 19.15 -5.14
C LYS A 182 34.11 17.82 -4.47
N ASP A 183 33.70 16.68 -5.05
CA ASP A 183 33.92 15.34 -4.50
C ASP A 183 33.29 15.10 -3.11
N VAL A 184 32.22 15.81 -2.80
CA VAL A 184 31.48 15.63 -1.57
C VAL A 184 30.23 14.83 -1.87
N LEU A 185 29.97 13.77 -1.09
CA LEU A 185 28.72 13.04 -1.13
C LEU A 185 27.66 13.86 -0.42
N ALA A 186 26.70 14.37 -1.19
CA ALA A 186 25.57 15.12 -0.70
C ALA A 186 24.31 14.28 -0.78
N MET A 187 23.36 14.55 0.11
CA MET A 187 22.05 13.94 0.08
C MET A 187 20.94 14.98 0.17
N ARG A 188 19.76 14.59 -0.26
CA ARG A 188 18.51 15.31 -0.02
C ARG A 188 17.35 14.33 0.21
N ILE A 189 16.38 14.77 0.95
CA ILE A 189 15.11 14.05 1.16
C ILE A 189 14.06 14.82 0.38
N ASP A 190 13.37 14.15 -0.53
CA ASP A 190 12.51 14.76 -1.54
C ASP A 190 13.25 15.90 -2.25
N GLN A 191 12.71 17.04 -2.39
CA GLN A 191 13.36 18.19 -3.01
C GLN A 191 13.91 19.21 -1.99
N SER A 192 14.21 18.74 -0.77
CA SER A 192 14.75 19.60 0.30
C SER A 192 16.17 20.11 0.03
N THR A 193 16.67 20.94 0.94
CA THR A 193 18.03 21.45 0.89
C THR A 193 19.05 20.32 0.99
N LYS A 194 20.11 20.36 0.17
CA LYS A 194 21.20 19.39 0.22
C LYS A 194 21.95 19.48 1.55
N MET A 195 22.25 18.32 2.12
CA MET A 195 23.11 18.16 3.28
C MET A 195 24.23 17.16 3.01
N ALA A 196 25.27 17.14 3.85
CA ALA A 196 26.31 16.13 3.74
C ALA A 196 25.74 14.74 4.10
N ALA A 197 25.98 13.76 3.24
CA ALA A 197 25.51 12.39 3.49
C ALA A 197 26.13 11.79 4.77
N THR A 198 27.36 12.20 5.11
CA THR A 198 28.02 11.77 6.35
C THR A 198 27.26 12.18 7.62
N THR A 199 26.64 13.35 7.63
CA THR A 199 25.81 13.80 8.73
C THR A 199 24.57 12.91 8.89
N PHE A 200 23.95 12.59 7.77
CA PHE A 200 22.78 11.70 7.77
C PHE A 200 23.11 10.28 8.24
N LEU A 201 24.23 9.70 7.76
CA LEU A 201 24.66 8.36 8.17
C LEU A 201 24.90 8.29 9.68
N ARG A 202 25.52 9.32 10.26
CA ARG A 202 25.71 9.40 11.72
C ARG A 202 24.41 9.51 12.53
N CYS A 203 23.37 10.06 11.91
CA CYS A 203 22.03 10.13 12.55
C CYS A 203 21.27 8.80 12.47
N LEU A 204 21.57 7.96 11.48
CA LEU A 204 20.89 6.68 11.28
C LEU A 204 21.36 5.59 12.25
N ASP A 205 22.67 5.55 12.50
CA ASP A 205 23.28 4.47 13.30
C ASP A 205 24.41 5.01 14.18
N GLU A 206 24.30 4.75 15.48
CA GLU A 206 25.31 5.13 16.47
C GLU A 206 26.66 4.44 16.21
N SER A 207 26.66 3.25 15.61
CA SER A 207 27.88 2.49 15.28
C SER A 207 28.77 3.19 14.27
N VAL A 208 28.23 4.10 13.45
CA VAL A 208 28.96 4.90 12.45
C VAL A 208 29.10 6.37 12.84
N SER A 209 28.89 6.71 14.09
CA SER A 209 28.99 8.07 14.60
C SER A 209 30.44 8.60 14.61
N ALA A 210 31.42 7.74 14.88
CA ALA A 210 32.83 8.10 14.85
C ALA A 210 33.39 8.17 13.44
N THR A 211 34.38 9.06 13.21
CA THR A 211 34.93 9.31 11.86
C THR A 211 35.66 8.10 11.29
N ASP A 212 36.38 7.36 12.11
CA ASP A 212 37.10 6.14 11.71
C ASP A 212 36.15 5.03 11.29
N GLN A 213 35.05 4.85 12.01
CA GLN A 213 33.99 3.89 11.67
C GLN A 213 33.30 4.27 10.35
N LEU A 214 32.99 5.55 10.17
CA LEU A 214 32.42 6.04 8.92
C LEU A 214 33.38 5.84 7.73
N LEU A 215 34.66 6.07 7.90
CA LEU A 215 35.65 5.85 6.86
C LEU A 215 35.77 4.38 6.45
N ARG A 216 35.64 3.47 7.39
CA ARG A 216 35.65 2.01 7.13
C ARG A 216 34.49 1.52 6.29
N LEU A 217 33.40 2.28 6.20
CA LEU A 217 32.28 1.95 5.29
C LEU A 217 32.65 2.16 3.81
N PHE A 218 33.54 3.09 3.53
CA PHE A 218 33.88 3.50 2.17
C PHE A 218 35.28 3.07 1.71
N TYR A 219 36.17 2.80 2.66
CA TYR A 219 37.58 2.52 2.39
C TYR A 219 38.08 1.33 3.22
N GLU A 220 38.94 0.53 2.60
CA GLU A 220 39.74 -0.43 3.34
C GLU A 220 40.84 0.35 4.10
N VAL A 221 40.81 0.26 5.41
CA VAL A 221 41.82 0.90 6.28
C VAL A 221 42.92 -0.10 6.56
N SER A 222 44.12 0.11 5.99
CA SER A 222 45.33 -0.61 6.36
C SER A 222 46.02 0.13 7.51
N GLU A 223 46.30 -0.59 8.58
CA GLU A 223 47.20 -0.08 9.60
C GLU A 223 48.63 -0.04 9.03
N VAL A 224 49.26 1.14 9.07
CA VAL A 224 50.65 1.35 8.67
C VAL A 224 51.54 1.28 9.90
#